data_a27501a25abfa2dd1d37aaf3c104548d
#
_entry.id   a27501a25abfa2dd1d37aaf3c104548d
#
_cell.length_a   1.000
_cell.length_b   1.000
_cell.length_c   1.000
_cell.angle_alpha   90.00
_cell.angle_beta   90.00
_cell.angle_gamma   90.00
#
_symmetry.space_group_name_H-M   'P 1'
#
loop_
_entity.id
_entity.type
_entity.pdbx_description
1 polymer ?
#
loop_
_entity_poly.entity_id
_entity_poly.type
_entity_poly.pdbx_seq_one_letter_code
_entity_poly.pdbx_strand_id
1 'polypeptide(L)'
;MYKICILGIYFGNLPSYFPLWLESCKYNSTVDFLIINDQNITDLPVNVRQVKMSFNDFRVLVQSKFDFPVSLERPYKICDFKPAFGLICSEYIQGYDFWG
;
A
#
# COMPACT_ATOMS: atom_id res chain seq x y z
N MET A 1 -14.22 11.83 -14.86
CA MET A 1 -13.57 11.94 -13.54
C MET A 1 -12.39 10.99 -13.49
N TYR A 2 -11.27 11.45 -12.93
CA TYR A 2 -10.10 10.61 -12.78
C TYR A 2 -10.27 9.63 -11.63
N LYS A 3 -9.70 8.44 -11.80
CA LYS A 3 -9.62 7.44 -10.73
C LYS A 3 -8.26 7.53 -10.05
N ILE A 4 -8.26 7.70 -8.74
CA ILE A 4 -7.05 7.90 -7.94
C ILE A 4 -6.98 6.80 -6.88
N CYS A 5 -5.80 6.20 -6.74
CA CYS A 5 -5.51 5.23 -5.68
C CYS A 5 -4.35 5.74 -4.82
N ILE A 6 -4.57 5.80 -3.52
CA ILE A 6 -3.53 6.14 -2.55
C ILE A 6 -3.00 4.83 -1.95
N LEU A 7 -1.69 4.68 -1.97
CA LEU A 7 -1.02 3.47 -1.49
C LEU A 7 -0.51 3.68 -0.07
N GLY A 8 -0.89 2.76 0.83
CA GLY A 8 -0.38 2.73 2.19
C GLY A 8 0.33 1.39 2.43
N ILE A 9 1.65 1.42 2.49
CA ILE A 9 2.46 0.23 2.70
C ILE A 9 3.11 0.31 4.07
N TYR A 10 2.69 -0.57 4.99
CA TYR A 10 3.10 -0.52 6.37
C TYR A 10 3.07 -1.93 6.96
N PHE A 11 4.15 -2.36 7.60
CA PHE A 11 4.25 -3.67 8.21
C PHE A 11 4.43 -3.56 9.72
N GLY A 12 3.95 -4.55 10.44
CA GLY A 12 3.96 -4.60 11.89
C GLY A 12 2.68 -4.05 12.50
N ASN A 13 2.71 -3.78 13.81
CA ASN A 13 1.56 -3.31 14.54
C ASN A 13 1.10 -1.94 14.03
N LEU A 14 -0.19 -1.82 13.76
CA LEU A 14 -0.77 -0.58 13.29
C LEU A 14 -0.74 0.47 14.40
N PRO A 15 -0.53 1.76 14.04
CA PRO A 15 -0.56 2.83 15.04
C PRO A 15 -1.91 2.92 15.73
N SER A 16 -1.93 3.45 16.96
CA SER A 16 -3.17 3.62 17.72
C SER A 16 -4.19 4.55 17.04
N TYR A 17 -3.73 5.43 16.17
CA TYR A 17 -4.59 6.35 15.43
C TYR A 17 -5.13 5.75 14.12
N PHE A 18 -4.85 4.48 13.84
CA PHE A 18 -5.28 3.85 12.58
C PHE A 18 -6.80 3.91 12.36
N PRO A 19 -7.66 3.70 13.38
CA PRO A 19 -9.10 3.86 13.18
C PRO A 19 -9.49 5.27 12.71
N LEU A 20 -8.80 6.30 13.20
CA LEU A 20 -9.02 7.68 12.75
C LEU A 20 -8.61 7.87 11.30
N TRP A 21 -7.50 7.25 10.90
CA TRP A 21 -7.06 7.27 9.51
C TRP A 21 -8.11 6.62 8.59
N LEU A 22 -8.68 5.47 8.99
CA LEU A 22 -9.74 4.81 8.22
C LEU A 22 -10.97 5.70 8.09
N GLU A 23 -11.32 6.42 9.16
CA GLU A 23 -12.44 7.37 9.12
C GLU A 23 -12.17 8.48 8.11
N SER A 24 -10.94 9.00 8.07
CA SER A 24 -10.58 10.02 7.07
C SER A 24 -10.63 9.49 5.65
N CYS A 25 -10.28 8.23 5.42
CA CYS A 25 -10.43 7.60 4.11
C CYS A 25 -11.89 7.57 3.67
N LYS A 26 -12.78 7.22 4.59
CA LYS A 26 -14.20 7.16 4.34
C LYS A 26 -14.76 8.51 3.90
N TYR A 27 -14.28 9.61 4.49
CA TYR A 27 -14.69 10.96 4.10
C TYR A 27 -14.17 11.35 2.72
N ASN A 28 -13.09 10.73 2.25
CA ASN A 28 -12.52 10.99 0.92
C ASN A 28 -13.02 9.94 -0.07
N SER A 29 -14.32 9.85 -0.22
CA SER A 29 -15.01 8.77 -0.92
C SER A 29 -14.76 8.72 -2.43
N THR A 30 -14.20 9.79 -3.03
CA THR A 30 -13.85 9.84 -4.46
C THR A 30 -12.47 9.26 -4.74
N VAL A 31 -11.74 8.89 -3.70
CA VAL A 31 -10.39 8.32 -3.78
C VAL A 31 -10.42 6.93 -3.18
N ASP A 32 -9.76 5.99 -3.83
CA ASP A 32 -9.58 4.66 -3.29
C ASP A 32 -8.23 4.56 -2.58
N PHE A 33 -8.19 3.73 -1.55
CA PHE A 33 -7.00 3.49 -0.75
C PHE A 33 -6.67 2.01 -0.78
N LEU A 34 -5.39 1.70 -1.01
CA LEU A 34 -4.89 0.34 -0.96
C LEU A 34 -3.87 0.23 0.17
N ILE A 35 -4.14 -0.65 1.11
CA ILE A 35 -3.23 -0.94 2.21
C ILE A 35 -2.53 -2.26 1.92
N ILE A 36 -1.20 -2.25 1.96
CA ILE A 36 -0.39 -3.47 1.96
C ILE A 36 0.19 -3.62 3.35
N ASN A 37 -0.19 -4.69 4.04
CA ASN A 37 0.10 -4.85 5.46
C ASN A 37 -0.02 -6.34 5.84
N ASP A 38 0.62 -6.73 6.94
CA ASP A 38 0.62 -8.12 7.41
C ASP A 38 -0.38 -8.41 8.52
N GLN A 39 -1.16 -7.41 8.95
CA GLN A 39 -2.12 -7.56 10.04
C GLN A 39 -3.51 -7.94 9.52
N ASN A 40 -4.34 -8.52 10.39
CA ASN A 40 -5.74 -8.73 10.08
C ASN A 40 -6.51 -7.44 10.36
N ILE A 41 -6.98 -6.78 9.31
CA ILE A 41 -7.74 -5.54 9.44
C ILE A 41 -9.18 -5.83 9.08
N THR A 42 -10.11 -5.43 9.94
CA THR A 42 -11.55 -5.64 9.75
C THR A 42 -12.26 -4.31 9.60
N ASP A 43 -13.52 -4.35 9.14
CA ASP A 43 -14.40 -3.19 9.05
C ASP A 43 -13.83 -2.07 8.18
N LEU A 44 -13.24 -2.44 7.04
CA LEU A 44 -12.70 -1.47 6.10
C LEU A 44 -13.83 -0.70 5.41
N PRO A 45 -13.69 0.64 5.25
CA PRO A 45 -14.59 1.40 4.38
C PRO A 45 -14.62 0.85 2.96
N VAL A 46 -15.69 1.14 2.23
CA VAL A 46 -15.90 0.61 0.87
C VAL A 46 -14.80 1.02 -0.10
N ASN A 47 -14.16 2.16 0.12
CA ASN A 47 -13.09 2.67 -0.72
C ASN A 47 -11.68 2.31 -0.23
N VAL A 48 -11.59 1.44 0.78
CA VAL A 48 -10.31 0.95 1.30
C VAL A 48 -10.25 -0.55 1.09
N ARG A 49 -9.21 -1.03 0.43
CA ARG A 49 -8.98 -2.47 0.32
C ARG A 49 -7.59 -2.81 0.84
N GLN A 50 -7.46 -4.02 1.33
CA GLN A 50 -6.21 -4.53 1.87
C GLN A 50 -5.69 -5.66 0.99
N VAL A 51 -4.40 -5.63 0.71
CA VAL A 51 -3.65 -6.79 0.24
C VAL A 51 -2.81 -7.24 1.43
N LYS A 52 -3.20 -8.37 2.03
CA LYS A 52 -2.46 -8.91 3.16
C LYS A 52 -1.27 -9.70 2.65
N MET A 53 -0.08 -9.30 3.07
CA MET A 53 1.15 -10.05 2.78
C MET A 53 2.18 -9.77 3.86
N SER A 54 3.12 -10.70 4.01
CA SER A 54 4.25 -10.50 4.92
C SER A 54 5.25 -9.51 4.33
N PHE A 55 6.10 -8.94 5.18
CA PHE A 55 7.20 -8.11 4.71
C PHE A 55 8.10 -8.89 3.75
N ASN A 56 8.35 -10.16 4.03
CA ASN A 56 9.18 -10.99 3.16
C ASN A 56 8.56 -11.16 1.77
N ASP A 57 7.24 -11.37 1.70
CA ASP A 57 6.52 -11.44 0.43
C ASP A 57 6.61 -10.11 -0.32
N PHE A 58 6.53 -8.99 0.39
CA PHE A 58 6.68 -7.68 -0.21
C PHE A 58 8.10 -7.49 -0.78
N ARG A 59 9.12 -7.95 -0.07
CA ARG A 59 10.51 -7.92 -0.56
C ARG A 59 10.65 -8.70 -1.87
N VAL A 60 10.02 -9.87 -1.94
CA VAL A 60 10.02 -10.69 -3.16
C VAL A 60 9.33 -9.94 -4.30
N LEU A 61 8.20 -9.30 -4.02
CA LEU A 61 7.48 -8.49 -5.00
C LEU A 61 8.37 -7.34 -5.52
N VAL A 62 9.03 -6.63 -4.64
CA VAL A 62 9.95 -5.54 -5.01
C VAL A 62 11.06 -6.05 -5.91
N GLN A 63 11.72 -7.14 -5.49
CA GLN A 63 12.82 -7.71 -6.27
C GLN A 63 12.35 -8.15 -7.66
N SER A 64 11.14 -8.64 -7.79
CA SER A 64 10.58 -9.12 -9.06
C SER A 64 10.47 -8.02 -10.12
N LYS A 65 10.50 -6.76 -9.72
CA LYS A 65 10.34 -5.60 -10.62
C LYS A 65 11.67 -5.03 -11.11
N PHE A 66 12.80 -5.55 -10.63
CA PHE A 66 14.12 -5.04 -10.97
C PHE A 66 15.05 -6.16 -11.43
N ASP A 67 15.93 -5.85 -12.40
CA ASP A 67 16.91 -6.82 -12.95
C ASP A 67 18.19 -6.88 -12.14
N PHE A 68 18.33 -6.04 -11.13
CA PHE A 68 19.52 -5.97 -10.29
C PHE A 68 19.15 -6.23 -8.83
N PRO A 69 20.08 -6.67 -7.99
CA PRO A 69 19.78 -6.91 -6.57
C PRO A 69 19.31 -5.64 -5.87
N VAL A 70 18.21 -5.74 -5.16
CA VAL A 70 17.60 -4.64 -4.40
C VAL A 70 17.80 -4.89 -2.92
N SER A 71 18.27 -3.88 -2.18
CA SER A 71 18.42 -3.96 -0.73
C SER A 71 17.20 -3.39 -0.05
N LEU A 72 16.42 -4.26 0.58
CA LEU A 72 15.25 -3.89 1.40
C LEU A 72 15.28 -4.79 2.64
N GLU A 73 16.07 -4.39 3.64
CA GLU A 73 16.34 -5.24 4.79
C GLU A 73 15.33 -5.09 5.92
N ARG A 74 14.74 -3.91 6.05
CA ARG A 74 13.83 -3.57 7.16
C ARG A 74 12.63 -2.80 6.66
N PRO A 75 11.45 -2.94 7.33
CA PRO A 75 10.24 -2.26 6.87
C PRO A 75 10.37 -0.74 6.72
N TYR A 76 11.09 -0.05 7.58
CA TYR A 76 11.21 1.40 7.45
C TYR A 76 11.95 1.85 6.18
N LYS A 77 12.73 0.96 5.56
CA LYS A 77 13.42 1.23 4.31
C LYS A 77 12.46 1.31 3.11
N ILE A 78 11.23 0.90 3.28
CA ILE A 78 10.20 1.01 2.24
C ILE A 78 10.08 2.46 1.75
N CYS A 79 10.28 3.44 2.64
CA CYS A 79 10.21 4.85 2.27
C CYS A 79 11.15 5.22 1.13
N ASP A 80 12.29 4.54 1.01
CA ASP A 80 13.26 4.79 -0.06
C ASP A 80 12.74 4.37 -1.44
N PHE A 81 11.69 3.54 -1.46
CA PHE A 81 11.10 3.00 -2.69
C PHE A 81 9.84 3.73 -3.13
N LYS A 82 9.42 4.79 -2.43
CA LYS A 82 8.20 5.53 -2.77
C LYS A 82 8.14 5.94 -4.23
N PRO A 83 9.21 6.45 -4.87
CA PRO A 83 9.13 6.80 -6.27
C PRO A 83 8.82 5.63 -7.20
N ALA A 84 9.08 4.40 -6.76
CA ALA A 84 8.86 3.18 -7.54
C ALA A 84 7.56 2.46 -7.17
N PHE A 85 6.74 2.99 -6.27
CA PHE A 85 5.53 2.30 -5.82
C PHE A 85 4.57 2.00 -6.97
N GLY A 86 4.46 2.89 -7.95
CA GLY A 86 3.62 2.64 -9.10
C GLY A 86 4.04 1.42 -9.90
N LEU A 87 5.33 1.18 -10.01
CA LEU A 87 5.87 -0.01 -10.66
C LEU A 87 5.69 -1.25 -9.78
N ILE A 88 6.05 -1.15 -8.51
CA ILE A 88 5.97 -2.27 -7.56
C ILE A 88 4.53 -2.77 -7.43
N CYS A 89 3.58 -1.87 -7.32
CA CYS A 89 2.17 -2.17 -7.10
C CYS A 89 1.34 -2.16 -8.39
N SER A 90 1.98 -2.21 -9.56
CA SER A 90 1.30 -2.05 -10.85
C SER A 90 0.13 -3.00 -11.05
N GLU A 91 0.21 -4.22 -10.52
CA GLU A 91 -0.86 -5.22 -10.63
C GLU A 91 -2.10 -4.84 -9.82
N TYR A 92 -1.94 -4.05 -8.77
CA TYR A 92 -3.02 -3.68 -7.86
C TYR A 92 -3.68 -2.35 -8.22
N ILE A 93 -3.03 -1.56 -9.08
CA ILE A 93 -3.53 -0.22 -9.44
C ILE A 93 -3.92 -0.10 -10.92
N GLN A 94 -4.14 -1.24 -11.57
CA GLN A 94 -4.65 -1.25 -12.95
C GLN A 94 -6.01 -0.58 -12.99
N GLY A 95 -6.23 0.26 -14.00
CA GLY A 95 -7.48 0.99 -14.17
C GLY A 95 -7.53 2.33 -13.44
N TYR A 96 -6.51 2.66 -12.65
CA TYR A 96 -6.41 3.98 -12.01
C TYR A 96 -5.62 4.94 -12.91
N ASP A 97 -6.04 6.20 -12.91
CA ASP A 97 -5.36 7.25 -13.68
C ASP A 97 -4.15 7.81 -12.94
N PHE A 98 -4.24 7.86 -11.61
CA PHE A 98 -3.17 8.38 -10.74
C PHE A 98 -3.05 7.53 -9.48
N TRP A 99 -1.85 7.57 -8.90
CA TRP A 99 -1.57 6.95 -7.60
C TRP A 99 -0.72 7.89 -6.74
N GLY A 100 -0.80 7.71 -5.46
CA GLY A 100 0.01 8.49 -4.51
C GLY A 100 0.51 7.69 -3.32
#